data_f464d3373ad9bff710dadbe6e12e3805
#
_entry.id   f464d3373ad9bff710dadbe6e12e3805
#
_cell.length_a   1.000
_cell.length_b   1.000
_cell.length_c   1.000
_cell.angle_alpha   90.00
_cell.angle_beta   90.00
_cell.angle_gamma   90.00
#
_symmetry.space_group_name_H-M   'P 1'
#
loop_
_entity.id
_entity.type
_entity.pdbx_description
1 polymer ?
#
loop_
_entity_poly.entity_id
_entity_poly.type
_entity_poly.pdbx_seq_one_letter_code
_entity_poly.pdbx_strand_id
1 'polypeptide(L)'
;LLPTQVMDDPKNAAEVLQGDGEVDGYLICVQGLGWRNDVVKLCATGKPTLVVDNLFGGSGLFLTKLPQIMAAGKPVDWVSSADDQDVVASVRQFALLKSGKNAADVAAAFRATRQEHTPAATDWACKEDHVATPDFDKALGELRQTKLLVVGGGWGGDPFRKATQEVLGVQLLPIAFEELSAAYAAADVGQAESFADRWTKQAQEVVEPNRDEIQKSAVMYVAMKQLIDKHGARGISINCLGGFYGGHMEAYPCLGFSQLNDDGLVGGCEADQMSALTMATLGALVGRPGYISDPVIDTSKNAIVYAHCVAM
;
A
#
# COMPACT_ATOMS: atom_id res chain seq x y z
N LEU A 1 13.89 13.86 -26.28
CA LEU A 1 12.76 13.64 -25.40
C LEU A 1 11.57 14.46 -25.90
N LEU A 2 10.46 13.78 -26.20
CA LEU A 2 9.19 14.46 -26.44
C LEU A 2 8.62 14.99 -25.12
N PRO A 3 7.76 16.02 -25.16
CA PRO A 3 7.20 16.61 -23.94
C PRO A 3 6.41 15.56 -23.14
N THR A 4 6.52 15.68 -21.83
CA THR A 4 5.86 14.82 -20.86
C THR A 4 4.35 14.97 -20.98
N GLN A 5 3.63 13.85 -21.15
CA GLN A 5 2.18 13.80 -20.99
C GLN A 5 1.84 13.13 -19.68
N VAL A 6 1.00 13.77 -18.88
CA VAL A 6 0.45 13.18 -17.65
C VAL A 6 -0.67 12.22 -18.07
N MET A 7 -0.55 10.94 -17.67
CA MET A 7 -1.54 9.92 -17.99
C MET A 7 -2.53 9.72 -16.83
N ASP A 8 -3.32 10.72 -16.56
CA ASP A 8 -4.42 10.70 -15.59
C ASP A 8 -5.79 10.35 -16.23
N ASP A 9 -5.89 10.41 -17.57
CA ASP A 9 -7.07 10.02 -18.36
C ASP A 9 -6.72 8.88 -19.33
N PRO A 10 -7.60 7.86 -19.54
CA PRO A 10 -7.43 6.81 -20.55
C PRO A 10 -7.19 7.33 -21.97
N LYS A 11 -7.69 8.52 -22.29
CA LYS A 11 -7.49 9.16 -23.59
C LYS A 11 -6.01 9.47 -23.84
N ASN A 12 -5.29 9.91 -22.81
CA ASN A 12 -3.90 10.31 -22.92
C ASN A 12 -2.99 9.14 -23.33
N ALA A 13 -3.23 7.94 -22.79
CA ALA A 13 -2.51 6.75 -23.22
C ALA A 13 -2.80 6.35 -24.68
N ALA A 14 -4.06 6.52 -25.13
CA ALA A 14 -4.43 6.28 -26.53
C ALA A 14 -3.74 7.27 -27.47
N GLU A 15 -3.64 8.54 -27.09
CA GLU A 15 -2.93 9.58 -27.86
C GLU A 15 -1.43 9.27 -27.96
N VAL A 16 -0.80 8.87 -26.84
CA VAL A 16 0.61 8.45 -26.84
C VAL A 16 0.85 7.28 -27.78
N LEU A 17 -0.05 6.29 -27.80
CA LEU A 17 0.04 5.14 -28.69
C LEU A 17 -0.22 5.48 -30.16
N GLN A 18 -1.01 6.52 -30.47
CA GLN A 18 -1.16 7.01 -31.86
C GLN A 18 0.16 7.58 -32.41
N GLY A 19 0.96 8.20 -31.56
CA GLY A 19 2.31 8.69 -31.87
C GLY A 19 3.41 7.64 -31.81
N ASP A 20 3.08 6.35 -31.66
CA ASP A 20 4.09 5.29 -31.51
C ASP A 20 5.10 5.25 -32.66
N GLY A 21 4.69 5.50 -33.87
CA GLY A 21 5.58 5.56 -35.06
C GLY A 21 6.67 6.64 -34.97
N GLU A 22 6.51 7.64 -34.14
CA GLU A 22 7.39 8.82 -34.06
C GLU A 22 8.45 8.69 -32.93
N VAL A 23 8.38 7.64 -32.12
CA VAL A 23 9.29 7.44 -30.98
C VAL A 23 10.05 6.13 -31.07
N ASP A 24 11.26 6.10 -30.55
CA ASP A 24 12.13 4.92 -30.53
C ASP A 24 12.00 4.09 -29.25
N GLY A 25 11.36 4.62 -28.21
CA GLY A 25 11.18 3.96 -26.92
C GLY A 25 10.39 4.78 -25.93
N TYR A 26 10.11 4.23 -24.77
CA TYR A 26 9.29 4.85 -23.72
C TYR A 26 10.03 4.95 -22.39
N LEU A 27 9.90 6.10 -21.76
CA LEU A 27 10.22 6.32 -20.35
C LEU A 27 8.91 6.57 -19.61
N ILE A 28 8.55 5.69 -18.70
CA ILE A 28 7.30 5.74 -17.95
C ILE A 28 7.62 5.99 -16.49
N CYS A 29 7.30 7.20 -15.99
CA CYS A 29 7.43 7.52 -14.58
C CYS A 29 6.09 7.25 -13.88
N VAL A 30 6.06 6.30 -12.97
CA VAL A 30 4.88 5.94 -12.19
C VAL A 30 4.85 6.83 -10.95
N GLN A 31 3.89 7.76 -10.88
CA GLN A 31 3.84 8.81 -9.85
C GLN A 31 2.61 8.76 -8.95
N GLY A 32 1.70 7.82 -9.15
CA GLY A 32 0.43 7.82 -8.43
C GLY A 32 -0.16 6.43 -8.22
N LEU A 33 -1.20 6.38 -7.41
CA LEU A 33 -1.89 5.16 -6.98
C LEU A 33 -2.95 4.63 -7.97
N GLY A 34 -2.98 5.12 -9.19
CA GLY A 34 -4.01 4.76 -10.16
C GLY A 34 -3.96 3.28 -10.58
N TRP A 35 -5.10 2.60 -10.55
CA TRP A 35 -5.29 1.20 -10.98
C TRP A 35 -5.36 1.03 -12.50
N ARG A 36 -4.61 1.81 -13.26
CA ARG A 36 -4.77 1.89 -14.71
C ARG A 36 -3.90 0.87 -15.44
N ASN A 37 -4.48 0.24 -16.47
CA ASN A 37 -3.76 -0.69 -17.33
C ASN A 37 -2.98 0.00 -18.45
N ASP A 38 -2.94 1.32 -18.49
CA ASP A 38 -2.33 2.09 -19.57
C ASP A 38 -0.80 1.90 -19.58
N VAL A 39 -0.18 1.80 -18.42
CA VAL A 39 1.25 1.45 -18.29
C VAL A 39 1.54 0.11 -18.97
N VAL A 40 0.69 -0.90 -18.75
CA VAL A 40 0.84 -2.23 -19.35
C VAL A 40 0.72 -2.16 -20.88
N LYS A 41 -0.20 -1.33 -21.41
CA LYS A 41 -0.37 -1.15 -22.87
C LYS A 41 0.86 -0.54 -23.51
N LEU A 42 1.44 0.49 -22.90
CA LEU A 42 2.68 1.11 -23.38
C LEU A 42 3.85 0.13 -23.36
N CYS A 43 3.96 -0.68 -22.30
CA CYS A 43 4.97 -1.73 -22.21
C CYS A 43 4.79 -2.85 -23.25
N ALA A 44 3.61 -2.99 -23.83
CA ALA A 44 3.31 -4.04 -24.82
C ALA A 44 3.72 -3.68 -26.27
N THR A 45 4.12 -2.45 -26.56
CA THR A 45 4.45 -1.96 -27.94
C THR A 45 5.60 -2.70 -28.61
N GLY A 46 6.48 -3.32 -27.84
CA GLY A 46 7.69 -3.98 -28.35
C GLY A 46 8.90 -3.04 -28.52
N LYS A 47 8.73 -1.76 -28.17
CA LYS A 47 9.84 -0.80 -28.07
C LYS A 47 10.55 -0.90 -26.74
N PRO A 48 11.85 -0.52 -26.64
CA PRO A 48 12.53 -0.49 -25.36
C PRO A 48 11.80 0.47 -24.42
N THR A 49 11.41 -0.05 -23.27
CA THR A 49 10.63 0.71 -22.30
C THR A 49 11.28 0.62 -20.92
N LEU A 50 11.58 1.78 -20.33
CA LEU A 50 12.04 1.88 -18.96
C LEU A 50 10.89 2.38 -18.06
N VAL A 51 10.53 1.58 -17.07
CA VAL A 51 9.54 1.95 -16.05
C VAL A 51 10.27 2.45 -14.80
N VAL A 52 10.01 3.69 -14.42
CA VAL A 52 10.62 4.33 -13.25
C VAL A 52 9.57 4.42 -12.16
N ASP A 53 9.86 3.83 -11.02
CA ASP A 53 9.07 4.00 -9.81
C ASP A 53 9.42 5.35 -9.14
N ASN A 54 8.42 6.17 -8.89
CA ASN A 54 8.57 7.30 -7.98
C ASN A 54 8.28 6.78 -6.56
N LEU A 55 9.36 6.55 -5.81
CA LEU A 55 9.30 5.91 -4.51
C LEU A 55 8.22 6.52 -3.60
N PHE A 56 7.49 5.63 -2.94
CA PHE A 56 6.28 5.89 -2.14
C PHE A 56 5.07 6.30 -2.97
N GLY A 57 5.12 7.35 -3.76
CA GLY A 57 3.97 7.86 -4.53
C GLY A 57 3.50 6.91 -5.65
N GLY A 58 4.43 6.27 -6.35
CA GLY A 58 4.16 5.36 -7.48
C GLY A 58 4.20 3.88 -7.14
N SER A 59 4.83 3.51 -6.03
CA SER A 59 5.23 2.13 -5.73
C SER A 59 4.08 1.13 -5.69
N GLY A 60 2.91 1.52 -5.21
CA GLY A 60 1.72 0.66 -5.21
C GLY A 60 1.30 0.24 -6.63
N LEU A 61 1.18 1.18 -7.56
CA LEU A 61 0.89 0.88 -8.97
C LEU A 61 2.03 0.12 -9.62
N PHE A 62 3.28 0.55 -9.38
CA PHE A 62 4.47 -0.08 -9.93
C PHE A 62 4.52 -1.57 -9.55
N LEU A 63 4.47 -1.91 -8.27
CA LEU A 63 4.58 -3.29 -7.78
C LEU A 63 3.41 -4.17 -8.21
N THR A 64 2.20 -3.63 -8.29
CA THR A 64 1.02 -4.40 -8.73
C THR A 64 1.03 -4.70 -10.23
N LYS A 65 1.66 -3.87 -11.06
CA LYS A 65 1.71 -4.04 -12.53
C LYS A 65 2.99 -4.70 -13.01
N LEU A 66 4.08 -4.58 -12.27
CA LEU A 66 5.39 -5.11 -12.66
C LEU A 66 5.38 -6.61 -13.02
N PRO A 67 4.74 -7.52 -12.25
CA PRO A 67 4.71 -8.94 -12.61
C PRO A 67 4.04 -9.19 -13.96
N GLN A 68 2.94 -8.49 -14.27
CA GLN A 68 2.23 -8.59 -15.53
C GLN A 68 3.08 -8.05 -16.70
N ILE A 69 3.75 -6.92 -16.49
CA ILE A 69 4.63 -6.30 -17.48
C ILE A 69 5.80 -7.24 -17.81
N MET A 70 6.46 -7.78 -16.79
CA MET A 70 7.62 -8.66 -16.98
C MET A 70 7.22 -10.01 -17.59
N ALA A 71 6.07 -10.58 -17.22
CA ALA A 71 5.58 -11.85 -17.77
C ALA A 71 5.24 -11.75 -19.27
N ALA A 72 4.97 -10.54 -19.79
CA ALA A 72 4.71 -10.36 -21.22
C ALA A 72 5.94 -10.56 -22.12
N GLY A 73 7.13 -10.67 -21.57
CA GLY A 73 8.37 -10.96 -22.31
C GLY A 73 8.75 -9.88 -23.33
N LYS A 74 8.30 -8.64 -23.14
CA LYS A 74 8.59 -7.49 -23.99
C LYS A 74 9.94 -6.85 -23.59
N PRO A 75 10.54 -6.02 -24.45
CA PRO A 75 11.80 -5.33 -24.15
C PRO A 75 11.60 -4.21 -23.11
N VAL A 76 11.26 -4.59 -21.92
CA VAL A 76 10.97 -3.70 -20.78
C VAL A 76 11.89 -4.05 -19.61
N ASP A 77 12.37 -3.04 -18.92
CA ASP A 77 12.95 -3.20 -17.59
C ASP A 77 12.57 -1.98 -16.73
N TRP A 78 13.02 -1.94 -15.50
CA TRP A 78 12.57 -0.99 -14.52
C TRP A 78 13.70 -0.47 -13.63
N VAL A 79 13.46 0.67 -12.96
CA VAL A 79 14.29 1.20 -11.90
C VAL A 79 13.39 1.70 -10.76
N SER A 80 13.76 1.34 -9.54
CA SER A 80 13.14 1.78 -8.30
C SER A 80 14.27 2.05 -7.31
N SER A 81 14.66 3.31 -7.15
CA SER A 81 15.87 3.71 -6.44
C SER A 81 15.68 5.07 -5.79
N ALA A 82 16.19 5.23 -4.56
CA ALA A 82 16.28 6.51 -3.89
C ALA A 82 17.44 7.38 -4.42
N ASP A 83 18.31 6.83 -5.27
CA ASP A 83 19.38 7.59 -5.94
C ASP A 83 18.96 7.94 -7.37
N ASP A 84 18.75 9.23 -7.63
CA ASP A 84 18.38 9.73 -8.96
C ASP A 84 19.45 9.40 -10.03
N GLN A 85 20.69 9.14 -9.65
CA GLN A 85 21.75 8.78 -10.59
C GLN A 85 21.51 7.41 -11.22
N ASP A 86 20.82 6.50 -10.53
CA ASP A 86 20.43 5.19 -11.07
C ASP A 86 19.41 5.36 -12.20
N VAL A 87 18.46 6.29 -12.04
CA VAL A 87 17.50 6.64 -13.09
C VAL A 87 18.24 7.25 -14.28
N VAL A 88 19.14 8.21 -14.03
CA VAL A 88 19.94 8.86 -15.09
C VAL A 88 20.80 7.84 -15.84
N ALA A 89 21.49 6.93 -15.13
CA ALA A 89 22.31 5.89 -15.74
C ALA A 89 21.48 4.95 -16.61
N SER A 90 20.30 4.56 -16.15
CA SER A 90 19.37 3.71 -16.89
C SER A 90 18.84 4.43 -18.15
N VAL A 91 18.41 5.68 -18.03
CA VAL A 91 17.91 6.47 -19.17
C VAL A 91 18.97 6.64 -20.26
N ARG A 92 20.25 6.78 -19.88
CA ARG A 92 21.37 6.87 -20.85
C ARG A 92 21.48 5.66 -21.76
N GLN A 93 20.98 4.48 -21.37
CA GLN A 93 21.03 3.27 -22.18
C GLN A 93 20.19 3.37 -23.46
N PHE A 94 19.21 4.27 -23.54
CA PHE A 94 18.51 4.55 -24.81
C PHE A 94 19.45 5.00 -25.92
N ALA A 95 20.62 5.55 -25.59
CA ALA A 95 21.61 5.95 -26.60
C ALA A 95 22.13 4.77 -27.44
N LEU A 96 22.00 3.55 -26.96
CA LEU A 96 22.36 2.32 -27.69
C LEU A 96 21.57 2.16 -29.00
N LEU A 97 20.34 2.69 -29.09
CA LEU A 97 19.57 2.73 -30.32
C LEU A 97 20.30 3.45 -31.45
N LYS A 98 21.00 4.56 -31.14
CA LYS A 98 21.82 5.30 -32.12
C LYS A 98 23.01 4.49 -32.61
N SER A 99 23.43 3.47 -31.87
CA SER A 99 24.53 2.56 -32.23
C SER A 99 24.02 1.31 -32.97
N GLY A 100 22.75 1.27 -33.38
CA GLY A 100 22.12 0.18 -34.11
C GLY A 100 21.74 -1.04 -33.25
N LYS A 101 21.72 -0.89 -31.91
CA LYS A 101 21.22 -1.92 -31.02
C LYS A 101 19.71 -2.04 -31.10
N ASN A 102 19.18 -3.24 -30.96
CA ASN A 102 17.75 -3.49 -30.98
C ASN A 102 17.09 -3.26 -29.60
N ALA A 103 15.77 -3.31 -29.54
CA ALA A 103 15.01 -3.07 -28.32
C ALA A 103 15.37 -4.04 -27.17
N ALA A 104 15.64 -5.30 -27.48
CA ALA A 104 16.04 -6.31 -26.49
C ALA A 104 17.42 -6.01 -25.90
N ASP A 105 18.37 -5.56 -26.73
CA ASP A 105 19.71 -5.14 -26.26
C ASP A 105 19.60 -3.97 -25.28
N VAL A 106 18.74 -2.99 -25.58
CA VAL A 106 18.51 -1.82 -24.70
C VAL A 106 17.86 -2.24 -23.39
N ALA A 107 16.85 -3.10 -23.42
CA ALA A 107 16.22 -3.62 -22.20
C ALA A 107 17.21 -4.45 -21.35
N ALA A 108 18.08 -5.22 -22.01
CA ALA A 108 19.16 -5.93 -21.30
C ALA A 108 20.17 -4.97 -20.65
N ALA A 109 20.47 -3.83 -21.30
CA ALA A 109 21.32 -2.79 -20.73
C ALA A 109 20.68 -2.09 -19.54
N PHE A 110 19.36 -1.81 -19.56
CA PHE A 110 18.64 -1.31 -18.37
C PHE A 110 18.82 -2.26 -17.18
N ARG A 111 18.61 -3.56 -17.41
CA ARG A 111 18.78 -4.59 -16.39
C ARG A 111 20.20 -4.65 -15.84
N ALA A 112 21.18 -4.65 -16.72
CA ALA A 112 22.58 -4.67 -16.34
C ALA A 112 22.94 -3.44 -15.50
N THR A 113 22.52 -2.24 -15.91
CA THR A 113 22.74 -1.00 -15.17
C THR A 113 22.11 -1.09 -13.77
N ARG A 114 20.86 -1.53 -13.66
CA ARG A 114 20.21 -1.69 -12.36
C ARG A 114 20.95 -2.68 -11.48
N GLN A 115 21.38 -3.82 -12.02
CA GLN A 115 22.15 -4.82 -11.27
C GLN A 115 23.52 -4.31 -10.83
N GLU A 116 24.20 -3.55 -11.66
CA GLU A 116 25.51 -2.93 -11.33
C GLU A 116 25.37 -1.90 -10.21
N HIS A 117 24.30 -1.11 -10.23
CA HIS A 117 24.02 -0.09 -9.22
C HIS A 117 23.37 -0.64 -7.94
N THR A 118 22.95 -1.90 -7.92
CA THR A 118 22.40 -2.54 -6.72
C THR A 118 23.54 -3.15 -5.92
N PRO A 119 23.88 -2.64 -4.72
CA PRO A 119 24.94 -3.17 -3.90
C PRO A 119 24.63 -4.60 -3.43
N ALA A 120 25.65 -5.37 -3.09
CA ALA A 120 25.43 -6.65 -2.44
C ALA A 120 24.73 -6.44 -1.09
N ALA A 121 23.78 -7.31 -0.77
CA ALA A 121 23.17 -7.27 0.55
C ALA A 121 24.22 -7.64 1.61
N THR A 122 24.35 -6.80 2.62
CA THR A 122 25.41 -6.91 3.61
C THR A 122 24.98 -7.53 4.92
N ASP A 123 23.68 -7.54 5.22
CA ASP A 123 23.15 -8.08 6.47
C ASP A 123 21.88 -8.90 6.19
N TRP A 124 22.03 -10.22 6.23
CA TRP A 124 20.93 -11.18 6.13
C TRP A 124 20.52 -11.72 7.50
N ALA A 125 21.20 -11.31 8.58
CA ALA A 125 20.94 -11.80 9.91
C ALA A 125 19.72 -11.09 10.50
N CYS A 126 18.63 -11.82 10.66
CA CYS A 126 17.55 -11.37 11.52
C CYS A 126 18.01 -11.41 12.98
N LYS A 127 17.66 -10.39 13.77
CA LYS A 127 17.81 -10.47 15.23
C LYS A 127 16.95 -11.61 15.74
N GLU A 128 17.49 -12.43 16.61
CA GLU A 128 16.74 -13.49 17.28
C GLU A 128 15.59 -12.86 18.06
N ASP A 129 14.38 -13.35 17.82
CA ASP A 129 13.18 -12.90 18.49
C ASP A 129 12.48 -14.12 19.11
N HIS A 130 12.47 -14.16 20.45
CA HIS A 130 11.86 -15.26 21.19
C HIS A 130 10.34 -15.15 21.16
N VAL A 131 9.73 -15.82 20.20
CA VAL A 131 8.29 -16.05 20.16
C VAL A 131 7.98 -17.39 20.81
N ALA A 132 7.06 -17.40 21.75
CA ALA A 132 6.59 -18.66 22.35
C ALA A 132 5.99 -19.55 21.26
N THR A 133 6.18 -20.87 21.39
CA THR A 133 5.55 -21.83 20.49
C THR A 133 4.04 -21.63 20.47
N PRO A 134 3.41 -21.37 19.30
CA PRO A 134 1.98 -21.11 19.23
C PRO A 134 1.15 -22.32 19.69
N ASP A 135 0.09 -22.05 20.44
CA ASP A 135 -0.99 -23.00 20.65
C ASP A 135 -1.96 -22.88 19.46
N PHE A 136 -1.81 -23.75 18.47
CA PHE A 136 -2.59 -23.72 17.23
C PHE A 136 -4.08 -23.94 17.47
N ASP A 137 -4.47 -24.82 18.38
CA ASP A 137 -5.86 -25.11 18.67
C ASP A 137 -6.56 -23.90 19.32
N LYS A 138 -5.85 -23.23 20.25
CA LYS A 138 -6.30 -21.99 20.85
C LYS A 138 -6.43 -20.89 19.80
N ALA A 139 -5.42 -20.68 18.96
CA ALA A 139 -5.42 -19.67 17.91
C ALA A 139 -6.57 -19.89 16.92
N LEU A 140 -6.80 -21.12 16.47
CA LEU A 140 -7.94 -21.46 15.60
C LEU A 140 -9.27 -21.25 16.32
N GLY A 141 -9.35 -21.55 17.60
CA GLY A 141 -10.53 -21.28 18.41
C GLY A 141 -10.85 -19.79 18.50
N GLU A 142 -9.85 -18.94 18.67
CA GLU A 142 -9.99 -17.48 18.65
C GLU A 142 -10.39 -16.96 17.27
N LEU A 143 -9.78 -17.45 16.19
CA LEU A 143 -10.11 -17.05 14.82
C LEU A 143 -11.56 -17.39 14.44
N ARG A 144 -12.06 -18.55 14.83
CA ARG A 144 -13.46 -18.95 14.58
C ARG A 144 -14.50 -18.05 15.25
N GLN A 145 -14.09 -17.28 16.25
CA GLN A 145 -14.93 -16.30 16.94
C GLN A 145 -14.65 -14.86 16.49
N THR A 146 -13.63 -14.67 15.64
CA THR A 146 -13.21 -13.34 15.21
C THR A 146 -14.14 -12.77 14.17
N LYS A 147 -14.55 -11.52 14.39
CA LYS A 147 -15.23 -10.67 13.43
C LYS A 147 -14.35 -9.46 13.13
N LEU A 148 -14.23 -9.11 11.87
CA LEU A 148 -13.56 -7.88 11.42
C LEU A 148 -14.57 -7.05 10.63
N LEU A 149 -14.71 -5.79 10.99
CA LEU A 149 -15.55 -4.84 10.28
C LEU A 149 -14.82 -4.34 9.02
N VAL A 150 -15.53 -4.23 7.91
CA VAL A 150 -14.99 -3.73 6.63
C VAL A 150 -15.87 -2.60 6.13
N VAL A 151 -15.38 -1.37 6.25
CA VAL A 151 -16.14 -0.17 5.91
C VAL A 151 -15.86 0.27 4.47
N GLY A 152 -16.91 0.50 3.70
CA GLY A 152 -16.82 1.05 2.35
C GLY A 152 -16.35 0.07 1.27
N GLY A 153 -16.56 -1.23 1.48
CA GLY A 153 -16.09 -2.29 0.59
C GLY A 153 -14.68 -2.76 0.94
N GLY A 154 -14.16 -3.74 0.22
CA GLY A 154 -12.82 -4.28 0.48
C GLY A 154 -12.34 -5.16 -0.66
N TRP A 155 -11.02 -5.32 -0.74
CA TRP A 155 -10.34 -6.13 -1.75
C TRP A 155 -10.72 -7.60 -1.63
N GLY A 156 -10.94 -8.26 -2.77
CA GLY A 156 -11.36 -9.66 -2.82
C GLY A 156 -12.88 -9.86 -2.75
N GLY A 157 -13.64 -8.87 -2.30
CA GLY A 157 -15.12 -8.89 -2.31
C GLY A 157 -15.74 -10.07 -1.58
N ASP A 158 -16.97 -10.45 -2.00
CA ASP A 158 -17.73 -11.55 -1.41
C ASP A 158 -17.06 -12.93 -1.53
N PRO A 159 -16.38 -13.28 -2.64
CA PRO A 159 -15.69 -14.57 -2.73
C PRO A 159 -14.61 -14.73 -1.64
N PHE A 160 -13.85 -13.69 -1.36
CA PHE A 160 -12.83 -13.73 -0.31
C PHE A 160 -13.47 -13.86 1.09
N ARG A 161 -14.53 -13.08 1.36
CA ARG A 161 -15.26 -13.17 2.65
C ARG A 161 -15.80 -14.56 2.90
N LYS A 162 -16.40 -15.17 1.88
CA LYS A 162 -16.94 -16.52 1.96
C LYS A 162 -15.84 -17.55 2.23
N ALA A 163 -14.75 -17.51 1.45
CA ALA A 163 -13.63 -18.43 1.63
C ALA A 163 -13.01 -18.30 3.02
N THR A 164 -12.83 -17.07 3.53
CA THR A 164 -12.30 -16.80 4.87
C THR A 164 -13.17 -17.42 5.96
N GLN A 165 -14.48 -17.28 5.85
CA GLN A 165 -15.41 -17.87 6.81
C GLN A 165 -15.43 -19.40 6.72
N GLU A 166 -15.39 -19.99 5.53
CA GLU A 166 -15.38 -21.43 5.35
C GLU A 166 -14.09 -22.10 5.86
N VAL A 167 -12.93 -21.46 5.64
CA VAL A 167 -11.62 -22.05 5.98
C VAL A 167 -11.21 -21.74 7.43
N LEU A 168 -11.33 -20.50 7.85
CA LEU A 168 -10.81 -20.03 9.16
C LEU A 168 -11.91 -19.75 10.18
N GLY A 169 -13.17 -19.66 9.75
CA GLY A 169 -14.30 -19.28 10.60
C GLY A 169 -14.40 -17.77 10.86
N VAL A 170 -13.44 -16.97 10.37
CA VAL A 170 -13.42 -15.51 10.56
C VAL A 170 -14.53 -14.85 9.74
N GLN A 171 -15.29 -13.97 10.37
CA GLN A 171 -16.35 -13.21 9.73
C GLN A 171 -15.87 -11.81 9.35
N LEU A 172 -15.86 -11.52 8.06
CA LEU A 172 -15.61 -10.19 7.52
C LEU A 172 -16.94 -9.49 7.27
N LEU A 173 -17.32 -8.53 8.14
CA LEU A 173 -18.64 -7.90 8.16
C LEU A 173 -18.61 -6.57 7.39
N PRO A 174 -19.31 -6.45 6.26
CA PRO A 174 -19.45 -5.18 5.54
C PRO A 174 -20.18 -4.15 6.38
N ILE A 175 -19.64 -2.95 6.49
CA ILE A 175 -20.23 -1.80 7.17
C ILE A 175 -20.33 -0.65 6.17
N ALA A 176 -21.46 0.04 6.15
CA ALA A 176 -21.64 1.24 5.33
C ALA A 176 -20.90 2.44 5.91
N PHE A 177 -20.47 3.39 5.08
CA PHE A 177 -19.89 4.65 5.55
C PHE A 177 -20.83 5.46 6.43
N GLU A 178 -22.12 5.39 6.18
CA GLU A 178 -23.16 6.06 6.96
C GLU A 178 -23.17 5.60 8.42
N GLU A 179 -22.86 4.33 8.68
CA GLU A 179 -22.77 3.82 10.05
C GLU A 179 -21.50 4.35 10.75
N LEU A 180 -20.38 4.45 10.04
CA LEU A 180 -19.17 5.06 10.56
C LEU A 180 -19.37 6.56 10.84
N SER A 181 -19.99 7.29 9.91
CA SER A 181 -20.29 8.71 10.07
C SER A 181 -21.24 8.96 11.25
N ALA A 182 -22.26 8.10 11.43
CA ALA A 182 -23.16 8.18 12.58
C ALA A 182 -22.40 7.92 13.91
N ALA A 183 -21.51 6.96 13.94
CA ALA A 183 -20.67 6.70 15.11
C ALA A 183 -19.71 7.86 15.39
N TYR A 184 -19.13 8.47 14.36
CA TYR A 184 -18.28 9.65 14.48
C TYR A 184 -19.04 10.83 15.09
N ALA A 185 -20.24 11.13 14.60
CA ALA A 185 -21.08 12.20 15.11
C ALA A 185 -21.56 11.98 16.55
N ALA A 186 -21.69 10.72 16.97
CA ALA A 186 -22.12 10.33 18.32
C ALA A 186 -20.96 10.06 19.29
N ALA A 187 -19.72 10.19 18.84
CA ALA A 187 -18.54 9.87 19.65
C ALA A 187 -18.39 10.82 20.85
N ASP A 188 -17.93 10.29 21.98
CA ASP A 188 -17.63 11.08 23.18
C ASP A 188 -16.42 11.98 22.94
N VAL A 189 -16.68 13.29 22.83
CA VAL A 189 -15.66 14.30 22.56
C VAL A 189 -14.66 14.41 23.73
N GLY A 190 -15.12 14.26 24.97
CA GLY A 190 -14.23 14.32 26.15
C GLY A 190 -13.26 13.12 26.18
N GLN A 191 -13.76 11.93 25.84
CA GLN A 191 -12.91 10.77 25.67
C GLN A 191 -11.89 10.98 24.53
N ALA A 192 -12.34 11.49 23.40
CA ALA A 192 -11.46 11.79 22.25
C ALA A 192 -10.38 12.82 22.61
N GLU A 193 -10.72 13.86 23.39
CA GLU A 193 -9.77 14.87 23.86
C GLU A 193 -8.64 14.24 24.68
N SER A 194 -8.97 13.29 25.55
CA SER A 194 -8.00 12.56 26.35
C SER A 194 -7.00 11.75 25.51
N PHE A 195 -7.46 11.16 24.39
CA PHE A 195 -6.59 10.49 23.43
C PHE A 195 -5.71 11.46 22.67
N ALA A 196 -6.27 12.54 22.15
CA ALA A 196 -5.55 13.57 21.43
C ALA A 196 -4.44 14.21 22.29
N ASP A 197 -4.71 14.48 23.57
CA ASP A 197 -3.72 14.98 24.55
C ASP A 197 -2.60 13.97 24.79
N ARG A 198 -2.97 12.69 24.96
CA ARG A 198 -1.99 11.62 25.16
C ARG A 198 -1.09 11.46 23.95
N TRP A 199 -1.64 11.39 22.74
CA TRP A 199 -0.85 11.25 21.52
C TRP A 199 0.09 12.44 21.32
N THR A 200 -0.40 13.67 21.50
CA THR A 200 0.44 14.88 21.39
C THR A 200 1.58 14.87 22.41
N LYS A 201 1.29 14.45 23.65
CA LYS A 201 2.30 14.38 24.72
C LYS A 201 3.35 13.29 24.50
N GLN A 202 2.96 12.16 23.89
CA GLN A 202 3.83 11.01 23.65
C GLN A 202 4.62 11.12 22.35
N ALA A 203 4.19 11.97 21.42
CA ALA A 203 4.90 12.20 20.17
C ALA A 203 6.30 12.77 20.44
N GLN A 204 7.27 12.27 19.69
CA GLN A 204 8.62 12.84 19.71
C GLN A 204 8.60 14.28 19.17
N GLU A 205 7.78 14.52 18.15
CA GLU A 205 7.58 15.81 17.52
C GLU A 205 6.20 15.84 16.84
N VAL A 206 5.58 17.02 16.77
CA VAL A 206 4.37 17.29 15.98
C VAL A 206 4.72 18.33 14.93
N VAL A 207 4.86 17.92 13.66
CA VAL A 207 5.48 18.75 12.62
C VAL A 207 4.44 19.56 11.84
N GLU A 208 3.36 18.92 11.35
CA GLU A 208 2.40 19.55 10.45
C GLU A 208 0.98 19.66 11.04
N PRO A 209 0.41 18.59 11.63
CA PRO A 209 -1.01 18.63 12.04
C PRO A 209 -1.23 19.63 13.17
N ASN A 210 -2.31 20.40 13.04
CA ASN A 210 -2.75 21.25 14.13
C ASN A 210 -3.57 20.45 15.16
N ARG A 211 -3.89 21.09 16.29
CA ARG A 211 -4.64 20.44 17.39
C ARG A 211 -6.02 19.94 16.97
N ASP A 212 -6.73 20.67 16.10
CA ASP A 212 -8.07 20.30 15.63
C ASP A 212 -8.02 19.02 14.79
N GLU A 213 -7.03 18.85 13.94
CA GLU A 213 -6.83 17.64 13.12
C GLU A 213 -6.54 16.41 13.99
N ILE A 214 -5.69 16.56 15.02
CA ILE A 214 -5.42 15.48 15.98
C ILE A 214 -6.69 15.13 16.76
N GLN A 215 -7.48 16.14 17.17
CA GLN A 215 -8.75 15.94 17.86
C GLN A 215 -9.75 15.19 16.98
N LYS A 216 -9.92 15.55 15.71
CA LYS A 216 -10.78 14.84 14.76
C LYS A 216 -10.36 13.39 14.56
N SER A 217 -9.06 13.13 14.49
CA SER A 217 -8.53 11.75 14.41
C SER A 217 -8.83 10.96 15.69
N ALA A 218 -8.81 11.60 16.86
CA ALA A 218 -9.19 10.96 18.11
C ALA A 218 -10.69 10.66 18.20
N VAL A 219 -11.54 11.55 17.68
CA VAL A 219 -12.99 11.29 17.52
C VAL A 219 -13.20 10.08 16.61
N MET A 220 -12.45 9.97 15.51
CA MET A 220 -12.50 8.81 14.61
C MET A 220 -12.09 7.51 15.32
N TYR A 221 -11.05 7.53 16.16
CA TYR A 221 -10.68 6.36 16.98
C TYR A 221 -11.81 5.93 17.90
N VAL A 222 -12.43 6.88 18.63
CA VAL A 222 -13.56 6.59 19.53
C VAL A 222 -14.73 5.99 18.74
N ALA A 223 -15.06 6.54 17.57
CA ALA A 223 -16.09 6.01 16.68
C ALA A 223 -15.80 4.57 16.22
N MET A 224 -14.57 4.30 15.78
CA MET A 224 -14.15 2.95 15.40
C MET A 224 -14.27 1.97 16.56
N LYS A 225 -13.84 2.38 17.77
CA LYS A 225 -13.94 1.56 18.97
C LYS A 225 -15.40 1.25 19.34
N GLN A 226 -16.30 2.24 19.24
CA GLN A 226 -17.74 2.05 19.46
C GLN A 226 -18.35 1.03 18.45
N LEU A 227 -17.95 1.09 17.17
CA LEU A 227 -18.40 0.12 16.17
C LEU A 227 -17.89 -1.29 16.47
N ILE A 228 -16.61 -1.41 16.83
CA ILE A 228 -16.01 -2.69 17.23
C ILE A 228 -16.81 -3.30 18.40
N ASP A 229 -17.08 -2.51 19.44
CA ASP A 229 -17.82 -2.96 20.61
C ASP A 229 -19.28 -3.30 20.29
N LYS A 230 -19.96 -2.47 19.49
CA LYS A 230 -21.36 -2.67 19.05
C LYS A 230 -21.54 -4.00 18.32
N HIS A 231 -20.61 -4.36 17.43
CA HIS A 231 -20.70 -5.59 16.62
C HIS A 231 -20.02 -6.80 17.29
N GLY A 232 -19.40 -6.61 18.45
CA GLY A 232 -18.57 -7.63 19.11
C GLY A 232 -17.44 -8.10 18.19
N ALA A 233 -16.81 -7.15 17.53
CA ALA A 233 -15.71 -7.39 16.59
C ALA A 233 -14.34 -7.28 17.27
N ARG A 234 -13.30 -7.79 16.60
CA ARG A 234 -11.90 -7.69 17.05
C ARG A 234 -11.11 -6.63 16.29
N GLY A 235 -11.71 -6.03 15.29
CA GLY A 235 -11.04 -4.99 14.51
C GLY A 235 -11.90 -4.41 13.41
N ILE A 236 -11.35 -3.43 12.73
CA ILE A 236 -11.98 -2.68 11.66
C ILE A 236 -10.96 -2.37 10.57
N SER A 237 -11.38 -2.49 9.32
CA SER A 237 -10.65 -1.98 8.17
C SER A 237 -11.55 -1.03 7.39
N ILE A 238 -10.99 0.09 6.93
CA ILE A 238 -11.77 1.17 6.30
C ILE A 238 -11.15 1.49 4.93
N ASN A 239 -11.99 1.58 3.90
CA ASN A 239 -11.61 2.19 2.62
C ASN A 239 -11.42 3.70 2.81
N CYS A 240 -10.34 4.09 3.47
CA CYS A 240 -10.10 5.47 3.90
C CYS A 240 -9.92 6.42 2.71
N LEU A 241 -9.22 5.99 1.64
CA LEU A 241 -9.06 6.81 0.43
C LEU A 241 -10.40 7.04 -0.25
N GLY A 242 -11.18 5.97 -0.49
CA GLY A 242 -12.53 6.08 -1.05
C GLY A 242 -13.46 6.89 -0.16
N GLY A 243 -13.38 6.71 1.15
CA GLY A 243 -14.17 7.44 2.13
C GLY A 243 -13.86 8.93 2.18
N PHE A 244 -12.56 9.28 2.20
CA PHE A 244 -12.13 10.67 2.29
C PHE A 244 -12.37 11.43 0.98
N TYR A 245 -11.90 10.90 -0.15
CA TYR A 245 -12.11 11.53 -1.45
C TYR A 245 -13.57 11.49 -1.92
N GLY A 246 -14.37 10.54 -1.44
CA GLY A 246 -15.81 10.46 -1.67
C GLY A 246 -16.64 11.38 -0.77
N GLY A 247 -16.02 12.07 0.19
CA GLY A 247 -16.73 12.94 1.14
C GLY A 247 -17.58 12.19 2.18
N HIS A 248 -17.23 10.93 2.47
CA HIS A 248 -17.91 10.08 3.45
C HIS A 248 -17.27 10.12 4.84
N MET A 249 -16.09 10.74 4.97
CA MET A 249 -15.32 10.77 6.22
C MET A 249 -14.80 12.19 6.46
N GLU A 250 -14.85 12.64 7.72
CA GLU A 250 -14.39 13.96 8.14
C GLU A 250 -12.97 13.98 8.71
N ALA A 251 -12.39 12.79 8.99
CA ALA A 251 -11.05 12.65 9.55
C ALA A 251 -10.37 11.38 9.05
N TYR A 252 -9.04 11.42 8.99
CA TYR A 252 -8.23 10.24 8.69
C TYR A 252 -8.22 9.27 9.88
N PRO A 253 -8.34 7.94 9.63
CA PRO A 253 -8.36 6.93 10.68
C PRO A 253 -6.96 6.48 11.14
N CYS A 254 -5.89 6.97 10.54
CA CYS A 254 -4.52 6.44 10.68
C CYS A 254 -4.04 6.37 12.15
N LEU A 255 -4.14 7.47 12.91
CA LEU A 255 -3.79 7.47 14.33
C LEU A 255 -4.68 6.51 15.14
N GLY A 256 -5.96 6.41 14.76
CA GLY A 256 -6.89 5.47 15.37
C GLY A 256 -6.54 4.01 15.07
N PHE A 257 -6.10 3.67 13.87
CA PHE A 257 -5.61 2.32 13.54
C PHE A 257 -4.36 1.97 14.34
N SER A 258 -3.40 2.89 14.43
CA SER A 258 -2.22 2.71 15.27
C SER A 258 -2.63 2.41 16.72
N GLN A 259 -3.53 3.20 17.29
CA GLN A 259 -4.03 3.00 18.65
C GLN A 259 -4.80 1.67 18.82
N LEU A 260 -5.63 1.27 17.83
CA LEU A 260 -6.31 -0.03 17.89
C LEU A 260 -5.32 -1.19 17.92
N ASN A 261 -4.23 -1.09 17.14
CA ASN A 261 -3.18 -2.11 17.12
C ASN A 261 -2.43 -2.16 18.46
N ASP A 262 -2.12 -1.01 19.07
CA ASP A 262 -1.56 -0.93 20.43
C ASP A 262 -2.49 -1.52 21.49
N ASP A 263 -3.81 -1.38 21.31
CA ASP A 263 -4.83 -1.96 22.21
C ASP A 263 -5.01 -3.49 22.01
N GLY A 264 -4.26 -4.12 21.09
CA GLY A 264 -4.36 -5.55 20.78
C GLY A 264 -5.57 -5.90 19.88
N LEU A 265 -6.16 -4.90 19.24
CA LEU A 265 -7.20 -5.05 18.22
C LEU A 265 -6.57 -5.04 16.82
N VAL A 266 -7.40 -5.02 15.78
CA VAL A 266 -6.94 -4.88 14.40
C VAL A 266 -7.43 -3.55 13.82
N GLY A 267 -6.50 -2.65 13.53
CA GLY A 267 -6.72 -1.44 12.76
C GLY A 267 -6.10 -1.58 11.38
N GLY A 268 -6.92 -1.87 10.36
CA GLY A 268 -6.47 -2.14 8.99
C GLY A 268 -6.75 -0.98 8.03
N CYS A 269 -5.73 -0.55 7.28
CA CYS A 269 -5.88 0.51 6.29
C CYS A 269 -6.54 0.01 5.00
N GLU A 270 -7.13 0.93 4.22
CA GLU A 270 -7.59 0.78 2.83
C GLU A 270 -8.62 -0.34 2.57
N ALA A 271 -9.34 -0.77 3.59
CA ALA A 271 -10.23 -1.94 3.54
C ALA A 271 -9.53 -3.18 2.98
N ASP A 272 -8.21 -3.30 3.20
CA ASP A 272 -7.45 -4.50 2.87
C ASP A 272 -7.83 -5.64 3.82
N GLN A 273 -8.80 -6.41 3.38
CA GLN A 273 -9.32 -7.56 4.13
C GLN A 273 -8.27 -8.65 4.32
N MET A 274 -7.35 -8.80 3.35
CA MET A 274 -6.32 -9.84 3.39
C MET A 274 -5.28 -9.51 4.45
N SER A 275 -4.80 -8.27 4.47
CA SER A 275 -3.87 -7.81 5.50
C SER A 275 -4.51 -7.79 6.89
N ALA A 276 -5.75 -7.30 7.02
CA ALA A 276 -6.48 -7.32 8.29
C ALA A 276 -6.67 -8.75 8.82
N LEU A 277 -7.00 -9.71 7.95
CA LEU A 277 -7.07 -11.14 8.30
C LEU A 277 -5.70 -11.69 8.73
N THR A 278 -4.63 -11.32 8.02
CA THR A 278 -3.26 -11.73 8.36
C THR A 278 -2.86 -11.18 9.72
N MET A 279 -3.15 -9.90 10.00
CA MET A 279 -2.89 -9.27 11.31
C MET A 279 -3.64 -10.00 12.42
N ALA A 280 -4.94 -10.31 12.23
CA ALA A 280 -5.73 -11.07 13.20
C ALA A 280 -5.16 -12.47 13.44
N THR A 281 -4.72 -13.15 12.36
CA THR A 281 -4.15 -14.50 12.42
C THR A 281 -2.83 -14.51 13.16
N LEU A 282 -1.92 -13.60 12.84
CA LEU A 282 -0.64 -13.48 13.53
C LEU A 282 -0.83 -13.06 14.98
N GLY A 283 -1.76 -12.14 15.28
CA GLY A 283 -2.11 -11.76 16.64
C GLY A 283 -2.59 -12.94 17.47
N ALA A 284 -3.43 -13.82 16.91
CA ALA A 284 -3.89 -15.03 17.58
C ALA A 284 -2.77 -16.06 17.80
N LEU A 285 -1.83 -16.16 16.85
CA LEU A 285 -0.72 -17.12 16.94
C LEU A 285 0.38 -16.68 17.90
N VAL A 286 0.80 -15.42 17.83
CA VAL A 286 2.01 -14.96 18.54
C VAL A 286 1.73 -13.92 19.63
N GLY A 287 0.49 -13.47 19.79
CA GLY A 287 0.10 -12.49 20.82
C GLY A 287 0.68 -11.09 20.59
N ARG A 288 1.05 -10.76 19.35
CA ARG A 288 1.60 -9.46 18.98
C ARG A 288 0.73 -8.79 17.93
N PRO A 289 0.64 -7.46 17.93
CA PRO A 289 -0.05 -6.74 16.88
C PRO A 289 0.65 -6.94 15.54
N GLY A 290 -0.14 -6.99 14.46
CA GLY A 290 0.38 -7.02 13.10
C GLY A 290 0.66 -5.61 12.58
N TYR A 291 1.60 -5.47 11.67
CA TYR A 291 1.88 -4.24 10.95
C TYR A 291 1.47 -4.38 9.48
N ILE A 292 0.56 -3.52 9.04
CA ILE A 292 0.21 -3.38 7.62
C ILE A 292 1.12 -2.34 6.98
N SER A 293 1.69 -2.65 5.81
CA SER A 293 2.59 -1.74 5.11
C SER A 293 2.50 -1.89 3.60
N ASP A 294 2.73 -0.79 2.90
CA ASP A 294 2.95 -0.77 1.46
C ASP A 294 4.46 -0.89 1.20
N PRO A 295 4.94 -2.02 0.66
CA PRO A 295 6.36 -2.20 0.43
C PRO A 295 6.86 -1.31 -0.70
N VAL A 296 8.07 -0.78 -0.55
CA VAL A 296 8.79 -0.01 -1.57
C VAL A 296 10.15 -0.65 -1.80
N ILE A 297 10.48 -0.93 -3.05
CA ILE A 297 11.82 -1.44 -3.41
C ILE A 297 12.77 -0.24 -3.53
N ASP A 298 13.91 -0.31 -2.88
CA ASP A 298 15.04 0.62 -3.09
C ASP A 298 16.29 -0.15 -3.51
N THR A 299 16.58 -0.14 -4.81
CA THR A 299 17.74 -0.83 -5.35
C THR A 299 19.05 -0.16 -4.97
N SER A 300 19.08 1.13 -4.67
CA SER A 300 20.30 1.83 -4.22
C SER A 300 20.80 1.31 -2.88
N LYS A 301 19.94 0.71 -2.08
CA LYS A 301 20.25 0.09 -0.78
C LYS A 301 20.13 -1.43 -0.78
N ASN A 302 19.67 -2.01 -1.91
CA ASN A 302 19.27 -3.42 -1.98
C ASN A 302 18.32 -3.80 -0.84
N ALA A 303 17.28 -2.99 -0.65
CA ALA A 303 16.37 -3.08 0.48
C ALA A 303 14.91 -3.01 0.05
N ILE A 304 14.04 -3.52 0.90
CA ILE A 304 12.60 -3.26 0.86
C ILE A 304 12.28 -2.37 2.06
N VAL A 305 11.70 -1.22 1.77
CA VAL A 305 11.23 -0.28 2.80
C VAL A 305 9.78 -0.61 3.13
N TYR A 306 9.50 -0.86 4.38
CA TYR A 306 8.15 -1.00 4.92
C TYR A 306 7.81 0.28 5.67
N ALA A 307 6.98 1.12 5.09
CA ALA A 307 6.52 2.37 5.68
C ALA A 307 5.01 2.51 5.53
N HIS A 308 4.34 2.93 6.59
CA HIS A 308 2.92 3.20 6.56
C HIS A 308 2.51 4.19 7.66
N CYS A 309 1.42 4.93 7.44
CA CYS A 309 0.90 5.90 8.39
C CYS A 309 0.19 5.28 9.61
N VAL A 310 0.11 3.96 9.69
CA VAL A 310 -0.55 3.20 10.77
C VAL A 310 0.45 2.41 11.62
N ALA A 311 1.73 2.77 11.58
CA ALA A 311 2.76 2.16 12.42
C ALA A 311 2.44 2.35 13.91
N MET A 312 2.66 1.28 14.67
CA MET A 312 2.47 1.26 16.13
C MET A 312 3.63 1.94 16.85
#